data_1fbb40e6bacc7ee25ac215b9c3c84bb1
#
_entry.id   1fbb40e6bacc7ee25ac215b9c3c84bb1
#
_cell.length_a   1.000
_cell.length_b   1.000
_cell.length_c   1.000
_cell.angle_alpha   90.00
_cell.angle_beta   90.00
_cell.angle_gamma   90.00
#
_symmetry.space_group_name_H-M   'P 1'
#
loop_
_entity.id
_entity.type
_entity.pdbx_description
1 polymer ?
#
loop_
_entity_poly.entity_id
_entity_poly.type
_entity_poly.pdbx_seq_one_letter_code
_entity_poly.pdbx_strand_id
1 'polypeptide(L)'
;MCGICGIFVSRGEGFVQRSTLKAMADTLEHRGPDDEGFYTNGSVGLAHRRLSIIDLEGGHQPLANEDDSVWIAFNGEIYNFEELNRRYLSSGHVFKTRSDTETIIHLYEELGEACFAELRGMFAIALWDGRRKRLVLARDRLGKKPLFYSWDGERLVFGSEIKALWPAGAISKQMDIEALSDYFSYQYVPAPKTIYRNVRKLQPAHYLVADASGIREAPYWDIRFDQTRDLSESAWCDALLDEYRTAVKSRLVSDVPLGAFLSGGVDSSSVVALMNEFQSPVTTCSIGFTENSYDEANDARAFANSLSANHFEHIVQPRAIDLISKLAWHYDEPFADSSAIPTYYVSKVARQHVTVVLSGDGGDENFAGYRRYKLTLWEDRLRSSVPSALRRAVIGPLGQIYPKLGWAPRVFRAKNTLQSLARSPIDGYFYGVSCCPPPLKRELLSADVWQALNGYDSADVLRYHYDRAKTADPLSRIQYVDMKTYLVDDILVKVDRASMANSLEVRCPLLDHKLMELIAQIPSGLKLHHSQGKYIFKKSLEKVLPSPILARKKKGFAVPVAEWFRAELKEFAYEALICRPDEALNRTFLTRCWDQHQRGQRDWSAMLWCVLMFKTWREVQKAA
;
A
#
# COMPACT_ATOMS: atom_id res chain seq x y z
N MET A 1 0.09 -11.03 -11.80
CA MET A 1 0.76 -9.70 -11.73
C MET A 1 2.19 -9.80 -12.21
N CYS A 2 2.70 -8.75 -12.80
CA CYS A 2 3.94 -8.79 -13.57
C CYS A 2 5.03 -7.89 -12.96
N GLY A 3 6.20 -7.90 -13.56
CA GLY A 3 7.26 -6.92 -13.34
C GLY A 3 7.57 -6.19 -14.63
N ILE A 4 7.62 -4.86 -14.60
CA ILE A 4 8.01 -4.04 -15.74
C ILE A 4 9.25 -3.24 -15.39
N CYS A 5 10.15 -3.04 -16.36
CA CYS A 5 11.27 -2.12 -16.23
C CYS A 5 11.70 -1.63 -17.62
N GLY A 6 12.47 -0.56 -17.64
CA GLY A 6 12.97 -0.03 -18.89
C GLY A 6 13.83 1.22 -18.75
N ILE A 7 14.35 1.66 -19.88
CA ILE A 7 15.22 2.80 -20.02
C ILE A 7 14.75 3.64 -21.22
N PHE A 8 14.78 4.95 -21.08
CA PHE A 8 14.60 5.90 -22.18
C PHE A 8 15.68 6.96 -22.11
N VAL A 9 16.34 7.20 -23.24
CA VAL A 9 17.36 8.25 -23.43
C VAL A 9 16.74 9.36 -24.28
N SER A 10 16.52 10.53 -23.69
CA SER A 10 15.82 11.63 -24.35
C SER A 10 16.69 12.41 -25.35
N ARG A 11 18.02 12.39 -25.18
CA ARG A 11 18.98 13.13 -26.02
C ARG A 11 20.25 12.29 -26.27
N GLY A 12 20.89 12.52 -27.40
CA GLY A 12 22.16 11.86 -27.76
C GLY A 12 21.97 10.56 -28.55
N GLU A 13 23.09 9.91 -28.89
CA GLU A 13 23.15 8.62 -29.59
C GLU A 13 23.09 7.43 -28.62
N GLY A 14 22.32 7.57 -27.52
CA GLY A 14 22.21 6.52 -26.51
C GLY A 14 21.52 5.28 -27.05
N PHE A 15 22.17 4.13 -26.95
CA PHE A 15 21.64 2.84 -27.36
C PHE A 15 21.33 1.98 -26.10
N VAL A 16 20.09 1.58 -25.92
CA VAL A 16 19.71 0.71 -24.82
C VAL A 16 20.08 -0.74 -25.14
N GLN A 17 20.99 -1.28 -24.35
CA GLN A 17 21.48 -2.66 -24.54
C GLN A 17 20.46 -3.66 -23.97
N ARG A 18 20.16 -4.70 -24.75
CA ARG A 18 19.28 -5.79 -24.33
C ARG A 18 19.80 -6.53 -23.08
N SER A 19 21.12 -6.66 -22.93
CA SER A 19 21.76 -7.26 -21.76
C SER A 19 21.46 -6.50 -20.46
N THR A 20 21.45 -5.17 -20.53
CA THR A 20 21.06 -4.32 -19.38
C THR A 20 19.60 -4.53 -19.01
N LEU A 21 18.69 -4.53 -20.00
CA LEU A 21 17.27 -4.81 -19.76
C LEU A 21 17.05 -6.21 -19.17
N LYS A 22 17.79 -7.22 -19.64
CA LYS A 22 17.75 -8.56 -19.10
C LYS A 22 18.16 -8.56 -17.62
N ALA A 23 19.26 -7.93 -17.28
CA ALA A 23 19.71 -7.82 -15.89
C ALA A 23 18.70 -7.09 -14.99
N MET A 24 18.02 -6.05 -15.51
CA MET A 24 16.93 -5.35 -14.81
C MET A 24 15.74 -6.28 -14.59
N ALA A 25 15.29 -7.00 -15.62
CA ALA A 25 14.15 -7.90 -15.58
C ALA A 25 14.40 -9.10 -14.66
N ASP A 26 15.62 -9.64 -14.58
CA ASP A 26 15.98 -10.77 -13.73
C ASP A 26 15.76 -10.48 -12.23
N THR A 27 15.92 -9.21 -11.82
CA THR A 27 15.61 -8.81 -10.45
C THR A 27 14.12 -8.90 -10.12
N LEU A 28 13.25 -9.01 -11.12
CA LEU A 28 11.78 -9.03 -11.01
C LEU A 28 11.18 -10.43 -11.25
N GLU A 29 11.98 -11.48 -11.40
CA GLU A 29 11.53 -12.84 -11.71
C GLU A 29 10.46 -13.35 -10.73
N HIS A 30 10.62 -13.06 -9.44
CA HIS A 30 9.64 -13.44 -8.40
C HIS A 30 8.24 -12.83 -8.60
N ARG A 31 8.12 -11.72 -9.35
CA ARG A 31 6.83 -11.12 -9.71
C ARG A 31 6.16 -11.82 -10.88
N GLY A 32 6.96 -12.27 -11.84
CA GLY A 32 6.47 -12.88 -13.05
C GLY A 32 7.39 -14.01 -13.53
N PRO A 33 7.21 -15.22 -12.99
CA PRO A 33 8.09 -16.35 -13.29
C PRO A 33 7.74 -17.07 -14.60
N ASP A 34 6.57 -16.80 -15.22
CA ASP A 34 6.02 -17.64 -16.27
C ASP A 34 6.57 -17.30 -17.66
N ASP A 35 6.88 -16.02 -17.93
CA ASP A 35 7.36 -15.55 -19.22
C ASP A 35 8.19 -14.27 -19.10
N GLU A 36 9.05 -13.98 -20.10
CA GLU A 36 9.82 -12.75 -20.21
C GLU A 36 9.85 -12.21 -21.63
N GLY A 37 9.82 -10.89 -21.77
CA GLY A 37 9.93 -10.26 -23.09
C GLY A 37 10.64 -8.92 -23.06
N PHE A 38 11.16 -8.53 -24.22
CA PHE A 38 12.01 -7.36 -24.39
C PHE A 38 11.70 -6.65 -25.71
N TYR A 39 11.64 -5.33 -25.64
CA TYR A 39 11.61 -4.46 -26.81
C TYR A 39 12.75 -3.45 -26.72
N THR A 40 13.47 -3.24 -27.80
CA THR A 40 14.52 -2.22 -27.92
C THR A 40 14.42 -1.50 -29.26
N ASN A 41 14.46 -0.18 -29.24
CA ASN A 41 14.50 0.65 -30.43
C ASN A 41 15.39 1.89 -30.17
N GLY A 42 16.69 1.76 -30.42
CA GLY A 42 17.64 2.84 -30.21
C GLY A 42 17.64 3.38 -28.80
N SER A 43 16.98 4.51 -28.58
CA SER A 43 16.94 5.25 -27.31
C SER A 43 15.96 4.68 -26.28
N VAL A 44 15.12 3.71 -26.62
CA VAL A 44 14.15 3.12 -25.70
C VAL A 44 14.35 1.63 -25.56
N GLY A 45 14.11 1.13 -24.34
CA GLY A 45 14.03 -0.29 -24.03
C GLY A 45 12.97 -0.56 -22.99
N LEU A 46 12.12 -1.54 -23.25
CA LEU A 46 11.08 -2.04 -22.36
C LEU A 46 11.35 -3.51 -22.05
N ALA A 47 11.13 -3.93 -20.83
CA ALA A 47 11.21 -5.32 -20.42
C ALA A 47 10.04 -5.69 -19.52
N HIS A 48 9.61 -6.94 -19.62
CA HIS A 48 8.48 -7.48 -18.92
C HIS A 48 8.79 -8.87 -18.32
N ARG A 49 8.34 -9.11 -17.11
CA ARG A 49 8.27 -10.42 -16.44
C ARG A 49 6.81 -10.74 -16.16
N ARG A 50 6.33 -11.85 -16.67
CA ARG A 50 4.90 -12.19 -16.70
C ARG A 50 4.52 -13.22 -15.65
N LEU A 51 3.46 -12.92 -14.89
CA LEU A 51 2.61 -13.91 -14.24
C LEU A 51 1.35 -14.03 -15.11
N SER A 52 1.17 -15.16 -15.76
CA SER A 52 0.09 -15.39 -16.73
C SER A 52 -1.24 -15.59 -16.02
N ILE A 53 -2.22 -14.73 -16.28
CA ILE A 53 -3.54 -14.74 -15.63
C ILE A 53 -4.68 -14.69 -16.66
N ILE A 54 -4.61 -13.78 -17.63
CA ILE A 54 -5.54 -13.66 -18.74
C ILE A 54 -4.78 -13.88 -20.05
N ASP A 55 -5.42 -14.58 -20.99
CA ASP A 55 -4.86 -14.93 -22.31
C ASP A 55 -3.48 -15.58 -22.19
N LEU A 56 -3.45 -16.79 -21.64
CA LEU A 56 -2.21 -17.48 -21.27
C LEU A 56 -1.23 -17.62 -22.45
N GLU A 57 -1.74 -17.82 -23.67
CA GLU A 57 -0.95 -18.02 -24.88
C GLU A 57 -0.65 -16.69 -25.60
N GLY A 58 -1.65 -15.79 -25.75
CA GLY A 58 -1.54 -14.56 -26.55
C GLY A 58 -1.00 -13.34 -25.81
N GLY A 59 -1.01 -13.35 -24.49
CA GLY A 59 -0.68 -12.16 -23.65
C GLY A 59 0.81 -11.90 -23.44
N HIS A 60 1.70 -12.32 -24.36
CA HIS A 60 3.15 -12.00 -24.30
C HIS A 60 3.38 -10.48 -24.37
N GLN A 61 4.33 -9.99 -23.58
CA GLN A 61 4.66 -8.56 -23.51
C GLN A 61 6.18 -8.35 -23.55
N PRO A 62 6.69 -7.18 -24.04
CA PRO A 62 5.94 -6.01 -24.52
C PRO A 62 5.10 -6.29 -25.75
N LEU A 63 3.90 -5.68 -25.81
CA LEU A 63 2.92 -5.85 -26.89
C LEU A 63 2.87 -4.58 -27.75
N ALA A 64 2.62 -4.73 -29.05
CA ALA A 64 2.49 -3.63 -30.00
C ALA A 64 1.09 -3.52 -30.60
N ASN A 65 0.76 -2.31 -31.10
CA ASN A 65 -0.39 -2.11 -31.98
C ASN A 65 -0.17 -2.77 -33.36
N GLU A 66 -1.07 -2.53 -34.32
CA GLU A 66 -1.08 -3.19 -35.62
C GLU A 66 0.16 -2.89 -36.49
N ASP A 67 0.70 -1.65 -36.41
CA ASP A 67 1.83 -1.16 -37.20
C ASP A 67 3.14 -1.05 -36.43
N ASP A 68 3.22 -1.61 -35.23
CA ASP A 68 4.39 -1.63 -34.35
C ASP A 68 4.90 -0.23 -33.95
N SER A 69 4.06 0.79 -34.05
CA SER A 69 4.41 2.17 -33.70
C SER A 69 4.23 2.52 -32.24
N VAL A 70 3.35 1.79 -31.53
CA VAL A 70 3.09 1.94 -30.09
C VAL A 70 3.35 0.62 -29.40
N TRP A 71 4.19 0.64 -28.36
CA TRP A 71 4.56 -0.54 -27.56
C TRP A 71 4.23 -0.33 -26.10
N ILE A 72 3.76 -1.40 -25.42
CA ILE A 72 3.42 -1.36 -24.01
C ILE A 72 4.09 -2.49 -23.23
N ALA A 73 4.54 -2.17 -22.01
CA ALA A 73 4.79 -3.11 -20.93
C ALA A 73 3.83 -2.75 -19.78
N PHE A 74 3.05 -3.72 -19.34
CA PHE A 74 1.93 -3.52 -18.41
C PHE A 74 2.01 -4.51 -17.25
N ASN A 75 1.91 -4.00 -16.04
CA ASN A 75 1.76 -4.77 -14.81
C ASN A 75 0.43 -4.41 -14.17
N GLY A 76 -0.58 -5.24 -14.34
CA GLY A 76 -1.89 -4.93 -13.77
C GLY A 76 -3.02 -5.78 -14.32
N GLU A 77 -4.24 -5.24 -14.15
CA GLU A 77 -5.49 -5.80 -14.61
C GLU A 77 -6.51 -4.68 -14.87
N ILE A 78 -7.10 -4.63 -16.06
CA ILE A 78 -8.15 -3.66 -16.42
C ILE A 78 -9.50 -4.39 -16.46
N TYR A 79 -10.31 -4.18 -15.44
CA TYR A 79 -11.57 -4.93 -15.26
C TYR A 79 -12.70 -4.56 -16.22
N ASN A 80 -12.63 -3.39 -16.83
CA ASN A 80 -13.64 -2.90 -17.77
C ASN A 80 -13.20 -2.94 -19.26
N PHE A 81 -12.18 -3.72 -19.60
CA PHE A 81 -11.61 -3.74 -20.95
C PHE A 81 -12.63 -4.09 -22.04
N GLU A 82 -13.55 -5.05 -21.81
CA GLU A 82 -14.60 -5.39 -22.76
C GLU A 82 -15.61 -4.24 -22.98
N GLU A 83 -15.92 -3.46 -21.92
CA GLU A 83 -16.76 -2.28 -22.04
C GLU A 83 -16.06 -1.18 -22.85
N LEU A 84 -14.77 -0.94 -22.60
CA LEU A 84 -13.96 0.02 -23.34
C LEU A 84 -13.85 -0.35 -24.81
N ASN A 85 -13.64 -1.63 -25.13
CA ASN A 85 -13.59 -2.13 -26.50
C ASN A 85 -14.89 -1.83 -27.25
N ARG A 86 -16.04 -2.09 -26.64
CA ARG A 86 -17.35 -1.79 -27.23
C ARG A 86 -17.59 -0.30 -27.42
N ARG A 87 -17.14 0.54 -26.48
CA ARG A 87 -17.43 1.98 -26.47
C ARG A 87 -16.54 2.79 -27.42
N TYR A 88 -15.25 2.48 -27.46
CA TYR A 88 -14.26 3.29 -28.16
C TYR A 88 -13.62 2.61 -29.37
N LEU A 89 -13.58 1.28 -29.40
CA LEU A 89 -12.74 0.52 -30.31
C LEU A 89 -13.55 -0.37 -31.26
N SER A 90 -14.84 -0.07 -31.45
CA SER A 90 -15.76 -0.88 -32.26
C SER A 90 -15.47 -0.85 -33.77
N SER A 91 -14.65 0.08 -34.27
CA SER A 91 -14.25 0.19 -35.68
C SER A 91 -12.84 0.74 -35.79
N GLY A 92 -12.04 0.16 -36.67
CA GLY A 92 -10.71 0.68 -37.03
C GLY A 92 -9.51 -0.03 -36.41
N HIS A 93 -9.71 -0.83 -35.33
CA HIS A 93 -8.63 -1.58 -34.69
C HIS A 93 -8.75 -3.08 -34.93
N VAL A 94 -7.62 -3.76 -35.08
CA VAL A 94 -7.53 -5.20 -35.27
C VAL A 94 -6.84 -5.83 -34.08
N PHE A 95 -7.64 -6.42 -33.18
CA PHE A 95 -7.13 -7.10 -32.02
C PHE A 95 -6.41 -8.41 -32.37
N LYS A 96 -5.17 -8.57 -31.92
CA LYS A 96 -4.36 -9.79 -32.08
C LYS A 96 -4.51 -10.73 -30.87
N THR A 97 -4.95 -10.20 -29.71
CA THR A 97 -5.03 -10.92 -28.44
C THR A 97 -6.42 -10.77 -27.80
N ARG A 98 -6.64 -11.52 -26.72
CA ARG A 98 -7.82 -11.34 -25.85
C ARG A 98 -7.45 -10.65 -24.55
N SER A 99 -6.23 -10.12 -24.47
CA SER A 99 -5.70 -9.47 -23.28
C SER A 99 -6.25 -8.06 -23.11
N ASP A 100 -6.47 -7.67 -21.87
CA ASP A 100 -6.77 -6.29 -21.47
C ASP A 100 -5.64 -5.30 -21.82
N THR A 101 -4.41 -5.82 -21.96
CA THR A 101 -3.23 -5.04 -22.35
C THR A 101 -3.40 -4.38 -23.72
N GLU A 102 -3.93 -5.08 -24.71
CA GLU A 102 -4.15 -4.56 -26.07
C GLU A 102 -5.19 -3.43 -26.08
N THR A 103 -6.23 -3.55 -25.23
CA THR A 103 -7.21 -2.48 -25.04
C THR A 103 -6.56 -1.15 -24.62
N ILE A 104 -5.52 -1.19 -23.79
CA ILE A 104 -4.82 0.03 -23.33
C ILE A 104 -4.12 0.71 -24.49
N ILE A 105 -3.47 -0.05 -25.38
CA ILE A 105 -2.76 0.51 -26.54
C ILE A 105 -3.72 1.27 -27.44
N HIS A 106 -4.80 0.60 -27.88
CA HIS A 106 -5.77 1.20 -28.79
C HIS A 106 -6.52 2.36 -28.16
N LEU A 107 -6.85 2.28 -26.86
CA LEU A 107 -7.46 3.39 -26.15
C LEU A 107 -6.51 4.60 -26.04
N TYR A 108 -5.20 4.37 -25.91
CA TYR A 108 -4.21 5.44 -25.96
C TYR A 108 -4.10 6.07 -27.36
N GLU A 109 -4.23 5.30 -28.44
CA GLU A 109 -4.24 5.83 -29.80
C GLU A 109 -5.41 6.78 -30.02
N GLU A 110 -6.60 6.45 -29.49
CA GLU A 110 -7.82 7.27 -29.59
C GLU A 110 -7.82 8.50 -28.67
N LEU A 111 -7.41 8.34 -27.41
CA LEU A 111 -7.62 9.34 -26.36
C LEU A 111 -6.32 10.00 -25.86
N GLY A 112 -5.16 9.50 -26.27
CA GLY A 112 -3.89 9.92 -25.67
C GLY A 112 -3.87 9.64 -24.16
N GLU A 113 -3.26 10.54 -23.38
CA GLU A 113 -3.14 10.38 -21.91
C GLU A 113 -4.50 10.43 -21.17
N ALA A 114 -5.56 10.92 -21.81
CA ALA A 114 -6.91 10.89 -21.22
C ALA A 114 -7.44 9.46 -21.03
N CYS A 115 -6.88 8.48 -21.74
CA CYS A 115 -7.24 7.07 -21.62
C CYS A 115 -7.12 6.54 -20.17
N PHE A 116 -6.15 7.02 -19.39
CA PHE A 116 -5.93 6.54 -18.01
C PHE A 116 -7.11 6.83 -17.08
N ALA A 117 -7.89 7.87 -17.35
CA ALA A 117 -9.10 8.18 -16.59
C ALA A 117 -10.25 7.20 -16.84
N GLU A 118 -10.30 6.55 -18.01
CA GLU A 118 -11.33 5.58 -18.39
C GLU A 118 -11.06 4.18 -17.80
N LEU A 119 -9.81 3.85 -17.47
CA LEU A 119 -9.43 2.53 -16.99
C LEU A 119 -10.00 2.25 -15.59
N ARG A 120 -10.73 1.15 -15.41
CA ARG A 120 -11.15 0.61 -14.12
C ARG A 120 -10.27 -0.59 -13.80
N GLY A 121 -9.22 -0.38 -13.00
CA GLY A 121 -8.23 -1.43 -12.78
C GLY A 121 -7.22 -1.13 -11.69
N MET A 122 -6.18 -1.90 -11.70
CA MET A 122 -4.95 -1.74 -10.94
C MET A 122 -3.79 -1.86 -11.93
N PHE A 123 -2.90 -0.88 -12.01
CA PHE A 123 -1.90 -0.87 -13.06
C PHE A 123 -0.65 -0.04 -12.78
N ALA A 124 0.44 -0.51 -13.35
CA ALA A 124 1.61 0.25 -13.73
C ALA A 124 1.86 0.03 -15.22
N ILE A 125 1.92 1.08 -15.98
CA ILE A 125 2.03 1.09 -17.44
C ILE A 125 3.32 1.78 -17.85
N ALA A 126 4.03 1.20 -18.81
CA ALA A 126 5.08 1.86 -19.58
C ALA A 126 4.76 1.73 -21.06
N LEU A 127 4.44 2.85 -21.71
CA LEU A 127 4.01 2.90 -23.10
C LEU A 127 4.99 3.76 -23.92
N TRP A 128 5.55 3.19 -24.98
CA TRP A 128 6.36 3.89 -25.94
C TRP A 128 5.55 4.27 -27.17
N ASP A 129 5.46 5.56 -27.46
CA ASP A 129 4.86 6.11 -28.67
C ASP A 129 5.99 6.49 -29.63
N GLY A 130 6.26 5.62 -30.59
CA GLY A 130 7.33 5.81 -31.59
C GLY A 130 7.02 6.91 -32.60
N ARG A 131 5.75 7.20 -32.86
CA ARG A 131 5.30 8.30 -33.74
C ARG A 131 5.65 9.64 -33.12
N ARG A 132 5.42 9.80 -31.81
CA ARG A 132 5.70 11.03 -31.05
C ARG A 132 7.05 11.02 -30.34
N LYS A 133 7.79 9.91 -30.42
CA LYS A 133 9.09 9.70 -29.75
C LYS A 133 9.05 10.03 -28.27
N ARG A 134 8.09 9.45 -27.54
CA ARG A 134 7.89 9.70 -26.12
C ARG A 134 7.58 8.42 -25.36
N LEU A 135 8.08 8.34 -24.14
CA LEU A 135 7.74 7.30 -23.17
C LEU A 135 6.69 7.86 -22.19
N VAL A 136 5.61 7.11 -21.99
CA VAL A 136 4.57 7.44 -21.02
C VAL A 136 4.55 6.39 -19.94
N LEU A 137 4.70 6.79 -18.69
CA LEU A 137 4.51 5.96 -17.51
C LEU A 137 3.19 6.35 -16.85
N ALA A 138 2.39 5.37 -16.40
CA ALA A 138 1.17 5.66 -15.65
C ALA A 138 1.00 4.68 -14.48
N ARG A 139 0.45 5.18 -13.37
CA ARG A 139 0.18 4.40 -12.16
C ARG A 139 -1.29 4.52 -11.76
N ASP A 140 -1.90 3.42 -11.32
CA ASP A 140 -3.31 3.39 -10.96
C ASP A 140 -3.69 4.37 -9.84
N ARG A 141 -5.00 4.61 -9.69
CA ARG A 141 -5.57 5.65 -8.81
C ARG A 141 -5.13 5.60 -7.36
N LEU A 142 -4.80 4.41 -6.86
CA LEU A 142 -4.40 4.18 -5.47
C LEU A 142 -2.95 3.67 -5.36
N GLY A 143 -2.25 3.50 -6.49
CA GLY A 143 -0.90 2.96 -6.50
C GLY A 143 -0.82 1.49 -6.06
N LYS A 144 -1.85 0.70 -6.34
CA LYS A 144 -1.88 -0.76 -6.07
C LYS A 144 -0.73 -1.47 -6.73
N LYS A 145 -0.32 -1.01 -7.93
CA LYS A 145 0.88 -1.49 -8.59
C LYS A 145 2.02 -0.50 -8.40
N PRO A 146 3.20 -0.99 -7.99
CA PRO A 146 4.35 -0.13 -7.77
C PRO A 146 4.98 0.32 -9.09
N LEU A 147 5.49 1.56 -9.10
CA LEU A 147 6.27 2.11 -10.21
C LEU A 147 7.25 3.15 -9.68
N PHE A 148 8.54 2.89 -9.88
CA PHE A 148 9.65 3.74 -9.46
C PHE A 148 10.39 4.25 -10.67
N TYR A 149 10.99 5.42 -10.55
CA TYR A 149 11.81 5.99 -11.61
C TYR A 149 12.98 6.81 -11.07
N SER A 150 14.01 6.94 -11.91
CA SER A 150 15.14 7.87 -11.75
C SER A 150 15.28 8.67 -13.01
N TRP A 151 15.51 9.98 -12.89
CA TRP A 151 15.75 10.90 -13.98
C TRP A 151 16.99 11.73 -13.70
N ASP A 152 17.96 11.72 -14.59
CA ASP A 152 19.24 12.44 -14.45
C ASP A 152 19.35 13.69 -15.34
N GLY A 153 18.29 14.06 -16.06
CA GLY A 153 18.24 15.17 -17.02
C GLY A 153 18.25 14.73 -18.48
N GLU A 154 18.71 13.50 -18.75
CA GLU A 154 18.80 12.92 -20.10
C GLU A 154 18.21 11.52 -20.17
N ARG A 155 18.38 10.73 -19.11
CA ARG A 155 18.00 9.33 -19.07
C ARG A 155 16.94 9.08 -17.99
N LEU A 156 15.82 8.46 -18.40
CA LEU A 156 14.80 7.94 -17.52
C LEU A 156 14.99 6.42 -17.38
N VAL A 157 15.16 5.95 -16.14
CA VAL A 157 15.18 4.54 -15.80
C VAL A 157 13.97 4.28 -14.90
N PHE A 158 13.21 3.23 -15.17
CA PHE A 158 12.02 2.90 -14.38
C PHE A 158 11.90 1.40 -14.12
N GLY A 159 11.10 1.05 -13.09
CA GLY A 159 10.83 -0.34 -12.77
C GLY A 159 9.74 -0.50 -11.72
N SER A 160 9.13 -1.68 -11.68
CA SER A 160 8.15 -2.07 -10.66
C SER A 160 8.76 -2.10 -9.26
N GLU A 161 10.05 -2.34 -9.14
CA GLU A 161 10.80 -2.38 -7.87
C GLU A 161 12.11 -1.61 -8.01
N ILE A 162 12.59 -1.02 -6.90
CA ILE A 162 13.79 -0.18 -6.91
C ILE A 162 15.02 -0.98 -7.36
N LYS A 163 15.12 -2.25 -6.92
CA LYS A 163 16.25 -3.13 -7.31
C LYS A 163 16.40 -3.29 -8.81
N ALA A 164 15.33 -3.15 -9.58
CA ALA A 164 15.37 -3.24 -11.03
C ALA A 164 16.08 -2.04 -11.70
N LEU A 165 16.26 -0.93 -10.99
CA LEU A 165 16.92 0.24 -11.52
C LEU A 165 18.47 0.13 -11.48
N TRP A 166 19.00 -0.66 -10.52
CA TRP A 166 20.45 -0.71 -10.30
C TRP A 166 21.27 -1.25 -11.48
N PRO A 167 20.83 -2.30 -12.21
CA PRO A 167 21.58 -2.80 -13.35
C PRO A 167 21.71 -1.80 -14.51
N ALA A 168 20.86 -0.77 -14.57
CA ALA A 168 20.99 0.29 -15.56
C ALA A 168 22.22 1.18 -15.33
N GLY A 169 22.87 1.08 -14.16
CA GLY A 169 24.07 1.83 -13.79
C GLY A 169 23.85 3.32 -13.57
N ALA A 170 24.86 4.00 -13.05
CA ALA A 170 24.90 5.46 -12.84
C ALA A 170 23.77 6.05 -11.94
N ILE A 171 23.02 5.24 -11.21
CA ILE A 171 22.04 5.70 -10.23
C ILE A 171 22.67 5.63 -8.83
N SER A 172 22.76 6.78 -8.16
CA SER A 172 23.37 6.85 -6.82
C SER A 172 22.46 6.19 -5.79
N LYS A 173 23.05 5.28 -4.99
CA LYS A 173 22.40 4.67 -3.81
C LYS A 173 22.50 5.58 -2.57
N GLN A 174 22.70 6.90 -2.74
CA GLN A 174 22.77 7.84 -1.62
C GLN A 174 21.42 7.92 -0.89
N MET A 175 21.45 7.69 0.42
CA MET A 175 20.26 7.75 1.27
C MET A 175 19.73 9.19 1.38
N ASP A 176 18.42 9.36 1.31
CA ASP A 176 17.71 10.60 1.57
C ASP A 176 17.43 10.72 3.07
N ILE A 177 17.98 11.74 3.70
CA ILE A 177 17.88 11.95 5.15
C ILE A 177 16.45 12.36 5.57
N GLU A 178 15.72 13.09 4.72
CA GLU A 178 14.31 13.41 5.00
C GLU A 178 13.45 12.15 4.91
N ALA A 179 13.68 11.30 3.92
CA ALA A 179 13.00 10.02 3.78
C ALA A 179 13.30 9.07 4.96
N LEU A 180 14.52 9.09 5.49
CA LEU A 180 14.88 8.37 6.71
C LEU A 180 14.10 8.90 7.92
N SER A 181 13.97 10.23 8.05
CA SER A 181 13.16 10.86 9.10
C SER A 181 11.67 10.48 8.99
N ASP A 182 11.16 10.44 7.77
CA ASP A 182 9.78 10.02 7.47
C ASP A 182 9.57 8.55 7.84
N TYR A 183 10.48 7.67 7.46
CA TYR A 183 10.43 6.26 7.81
C TYR A 183 10.29 6.02 9.33
N PHE A 184 11.11 6.67 10.15
CA PHE A 184 10.99 6.54 11.61
C PHE A 184 9.69 7.12 12.17
N SER A 185 9.06 8.04 11.46
CA SER A 185 7.74 8.56 11.84
C SER A 185 6.61 7.63 11.43
N TYR A 186 6.61 7.15 10.18
CA TYR A 186 5.51 6.46 9.54
C TYR A 186 5.64 4.94 9.48
N GLN A 187 6.84 4.37 9.67
CA GLN A 187 7.22 2.97 9.46
C GLN A 187 7.40 2.58 7.98
N TYR A 188 7.21 3.53 7.07
CA TYR A 188 7.41 3.45 5.62
C TYR A 188 7.91 4.80 5.11
N VAL A 189 8.36 4.85 3.86
CA VAL A 189 8.73 6.10 3.19
C VAL A 189 7.54 6.60 2.36
N PRO A 190 6.93 7.75 2.67
CA PRO A 190 5.79 8.28 1.91
C PRO A 190 6.17 8.73 0.49
N ALA A 191 5.28 8.48 -0.48
CA ALA A 191 5.42 9.01 -1.83
C ALA A 191 5.44 10.56 -1.84
N PRO A 192 6.15 11.20 -2.81
CA PRO A 192 6.88 10.61 -3.94
C PRO A 192 8.31 10.20 -3.61
N LYS A 193 8.77 10.34 -2.35
CA LYS A 193 10.12 9.98 -1.94
C LYS A 193 10.33 8.46 -1.94
N THR A 194 11.57 8.05 -2.09
CA THR A 194 12.09 6.75 -1.66
C THR A 194 13.21 6.99 -0.66
N ILE A 195 13.73 5.91 -0.08
CA ILE A 195 14.91 6.01 0.79
C ILE A 195 16.17 6.50 0.05
N TYR A 196 16.15 6.51 -1.28
CA TYR A 196 17.24 6.96 -2.14
C TYR A 196 16.93 8.33 -2.77
N ARG A 197 17.88 9.28 -2.66
CA ARG A 197 17.71 10.67 -3.10
C ARG A 197 17.32 10.81 -4.57
N ASN A 198 17.85 9.96 -5.45
CA ASN A 198 17.69 10.06 -6.91
C ASN A 198 16.64 9.08 -7.47
N VAL A 199 15.88 8.41 -6.63
CA VAL A 199 14.79 7.52 -7.03
C VAL A 199 13.48 8.05 -6.48
N ARG A 200 12.44 8.08 -7.29
CA ARG A 200 11.10 8.53 -6.91
C ARG A 200 10.05 7.46 -7.17
N LYS A 201 9.00 7.48 -6.38
CA LYS A 201 7.74 6.77 -6.67
C LYS A 201 6.93 7.64 -7.62
N LEU A 202 6.46 7.08 -8.75
CA LEU A 202 5.39 7.75 -9.50
C LEU A 202 4.15 7.80 -8.62
N GLN A 203 3.59 9.00 -8.44
CA GLN A 203 2.47 9.17 -7.52
C GLN A 203 1.22 8.41 -8.00
N PRO A 204 0.38 7.89 -7.08
CA PRO A 204 -0.91 7.30 -7.44
C PRO A 204 -1.78 8.27 -8.22
N ALA A 205 -2.53 7.75 -9.21
CA ALA A 205 -3.36 8.55 -10.10
C ALA A 205 -2.59 9.57 -10.96
N HIS A 206 -1.31 9.33 -11.23
CA HIS A 206 -0.49 10.19 -12.08
C HIS A 206 0.03 9.42 -13.29
N TYR A 207 0.31 10.19 -14.33
CA TYR A 207 1.14 9.76 -15.44
C TYR A 207 2.35 10.70 -15.60
N LEU A 208 3.42 10.17 -16.16
CA LEU A 208 4.64 10.89 -16.49
C LEU A 208 4.92 10.71 -17.97
N VAL A 209 5.17 11.79 -18.68
CA VAL A 209 5.62 11.80 -20.08
C VAL A 209 7.07 12.22 -20.12
N ALA A 210 7.89 11.44 -20.79
CA ALA A 210 9.30 11.72 -21.06
C ALA A 210 9.54 11.83 -22.57
N ASP A 211 10.11 12.93 -23.00
CA ASP A 211 10.48 13.21 -24.40
C ASP A 211 11.76 14.05 -24.48
N ALA A 212 12.11 14.56 -25.66
CA ALA A 212 13.29 15.39 -25.86
C ALA A 212 13.30 16.70 -25.06
N SER A 213 12.13 17.17 -24.56
CA SER A 213 12.01 18.37 -23.72
C SER A 213 12.27 18.08 -22.23
N GLY A 214 12.27 16.82 -21.81
CA GLY A 214 12.44 16.37 -20.43
C GLY A 214 11.29 15.51 -19.94
N ILE A 215 10.98 15.60 -18.63
CA ILE A 215 9.88 14.88 -18.02
C ILE A 215 8.80 15.84 -17.51
N ARG A 216 7.53 15.43 -17.61
CA ARG A 216 6.39 16.10 -16.96
C ARG A 216 5.48 15.08 -16.31
N GLU A 217 5.05 15.34 -15.08
CA GLU A 217 4.11 14.51 -14.32
C GLU A 217 2.78 15.27 -14.15
N ALA A 218 1.65 14.57 -14.30
CA ALA A 218 0.33 15.14 -14.12
C ALA A 218 -0.66 14.15 -13.50
N PRO A 219 -1.59 14.61 -12.63
CA PRO A 219 -2.65 13.79 -12.11
C PRO A 219 -3.76 13.59 -13.14
N TYR A 220 -4.39 12.41 -13.17
CA TYR A 220 -5.58 12.14 -13.97
C TYR A 220 -6.83 11.85 -13.13
N TRP A 221 -6.69 11.69 -11.80
CA TRP A 221 -7.82 11.44 -10.89
C TRP A 221 -7.48 11.86 -9.45
N ASP A 222 -8.53 12.24 -8.70
CA ASP A 222 -8.46 12.39 -7.25
C ASP A 222 -9.82 12.07 -6.63
N ILE A 223 -9.81 11.53 -5.39
CA ILE A 223 -11.05 11.25 -4.66
C ILE A 223 -11.63 12.53 -4.07
N ARG A 224 -12.95 12.71 -4.17
CA ARG A 224 -13.66 13.91 -3.74
C ARG A 224 -14.69 13.60 -2.67
N PHE A 225 -14.63 14.35 -1.56
CA PHE A 225 -15.56 14.26 -0.43
C PHE A 225 -16.53 15.46 -0.34
N ASP A 226 -16.50 16.36 -1.31
CA ASP A 226 -17.34 17.56 -1.37
C ASP A 226 -18.68 17.31 -2.06
N GLN A 227 -18.92 16.12 -2.58
CA GLN A 227 -20.17 15.74 -3.24
C GLN A 227 -20.99 14.88 -2.27
N THR A 228 -22.09 15.42 -1.78
CA THR A 228 -23.04 14.66 -0.95
C THR A 228 -24.32 14.43 -1.72
N ARG A 229 -24.95 13.26 -1.53
CA ARG A 229 -26.30 12.96 -2.00
C ARG A 229 -27.24 12.86 -0.80
N ASP A 230 -28.44 13.37 -0.94
CA ASP A 230 -29.48 13.21 0.06
C ASP A 230 -30.28 11.93 -0.24
N LEU A 231 -29.82 10.83 0.34
CA LEU A 231 -30.45 9.53 0.24
C LEU A 231 -30.83 9.03 1.62
N SER A 232 -31.94 8.28 1.71
CA SER A 232 -32.28 7.55 2.92
C SER A 232 -31.23 6.49 3.25
N GLU A 233 -31.15 6.09 4.50
CA GLU A 233 -30.20 5.05 4.94
C GLU A 233 -30.39 3.73 4.18
N SER A 234 -31.65 3.34 3.91
CA SER A 234 -31.95 2.14 3.11
C SER A 234 -31.42 2.29 1.67
N ALA A 235 -31.66 3.44 1.03
CA ALA A 235 -31.19 3.70 -0.33
C ALA A 235 -29.64 3.69 -0.41
N TRP A 236 -28.95 4.19 0.63
CA TRP A 236 -27.50 4.06 0.74
C TRP A 236 -27.05 2.61 0.84
N CYS A 237 -27.76 1.78 1.66
CA CYS A 237 -27.43 0.36 1.81
C CYS A 237 -27.56 -0.38 0.47
N ASP A 238 -28.65 -0.14 -0.27
CA ASP A 238 -28.91 -0.81 -1.54
C ASP A 238 -27.88 -0.37 -2.60
N ALA A 239 -27.65 0.94 -2.78
CA ALA A 239 -26.66 1.46 -3.71
C ALA A 239 -25.23 0.97 -3.40
N LEU A 240 -24.87 0.90 -2.13
CA LEU A 240 -23.57 0.41 -1.68
C LEU A 240 -23.39 -1.08 -1.99
N LEU A 241 -24.40 -1.88 -1.72
CA LEU A 241 -24.33 -3.32 -1.95
C LEU A 241 -24.28 -3.66 -3.44
N ASP A 242 -25.03 -2.94 -4.28
CA ASP A 242 -25.05 -3.14 -5.73
C ASP A 242 -23.70 -2.77 -6.37
N GLU A 243 -23.10 -1.63 -6.01
CA GLU A 243 -21.78 -1.25 -6.53
C GLU A 243 -20.69 -2.20 -5.99
N TYR A 244 -20.81 -2.67 -4.74
CA TYR A 244 -19.88 -3.64 -4.18
C TYR A 244 -19.96 -5.00 -4.89
N ARG A 245 -21.17 -5.50 -5.21
CA ARG A 245 -21.35 -6.70 -6.05
C ARG A 245 -20.67 -6.53 -7.42
N THR A 246 -20.87 -5.36 -8.03
CA THR A 246 -20.22 -5.02 -9.31
C THR A 246 -18.69 -5.05 -9.18
N ALA A 247 -18.16 -4.47 -8.11
CA ALA A 247 -16.73 -4.46 -7.83
C ALA A 247 -16.16 -5.87 -7.59
N VAL A 248 -16.87 -6.75 -6.90
CA VAL A 248 -16.47 -8.15 -6.71
C VAL A 248 -16.54 -8.89 -8.04
N LYS A 249 -17.70 -8.84 -8.74
CA LYS A 249 -17.93 -9.56 -10.00
C LYS A 249 -16.87 -9.26 -11.05
N SER A 250 -16.53 -7.98 -11.22
CA SER A 250 -15.52 -7.56 -12.20
C SER A 250 -14.11 -8.13 -11.94
N ARG A 251 -13.82 -8.53 -10.70
CA ARG A 251 -12.52 -9.08 -10.29
C ARG A 251 -12.44 -10.60 -10.34
N LEU A 252 -13.51 -11.26 -10.81
CA LEU A 252 -13.53 -12.72 -10.97
C LEU A 252 -13.02 -13.17 -12.35
N VAL A 253 -12.76 -12.24 -13.26
CA VAL A 253 -12.21 -12.57 -14.59
C VAL A 253 -10.78 -13.09 -14.44
N SER A 254 -10.57 -14.37 -14.80
CA SER A 254 -9.27 -15.04 -14.68
C SER A 254 -9.31 -16.37 -15.46
N ASP A 255 -8.25 -16.67 -16.21
CA ASP A 255 -8.06 -17.96 -16.88
C ASP A 255 -7.29 -18.98 -16.00
N VAL A 256 -6.94 -18.57 -14.76
CA VAL A 256 -6.25 -19.39 -13.76
C VAL A 256 -7.06 -19.51 -12.46
N PRO A 257 -6.76 -20.49 -11.60
CA PRO A 257 -7.47 -20.67 -10.33
C PRO A 257 -7.47 -19.41 -9.47
N LEU A 258 -8.67 -19.04 -8.98
CA LEU A 258 -8.93 -17.84 -8.20
C LEU A 258 -9.57 -18.20 -6.86
N GLY A 259 -9.18 -17.50 -5.79
CA GLY A 259 -9.69 -17.68 -4.43
C GLY A 259 -9.83 -16.37 -3.67
N ALA A 260 -9.91 -16.46 -2.34
CA ALA A 260 -9.95 -15.31 -1.45
C ALA A 260 -9.19 -15.54 -0.15
N PHE A 261 -8.64 -14.49 0.43
CA PHE A 261 -8.21 -14.48 1.82
C PHE A 261 -9.42 -14.40 2.75
N LEU A 262 -9.43 -15.22 3.79
CA LEU A 262 -10.52 -15.26 4.77
C LEU A 262 -9.95 -15.21 6.19
N SER A 263 -10.20 -14.12 6.92
CA SER A 263 -9.84 -13.95 8.33
C SER A 263 -11.03 -14.08 9.29
N GLY A 264 -12.25 -14.34 8.76
CA GLY A 264 -13.48 -14.31 9.54
C GLY A 264 -13.93 -12.90 9.99
N GLY A 265 -13.23 -11.84 9.60
CA GLY A 265 -13.64 -10.45 9.79
C GLY A 265 -14.70 -10.03 8.76
N VAL A 266 -15.42 -8.93 9.05
CA VAL A 266 -16.52 -8.43 8.18
C VAL A 266 -16.06 -8.21 6.74
N ASP A 267 -14.88 -7.61 6.54
CA ASP A 267 -14.37 -7.24 5.21
C ASP A 267 -14.08 -8.48 4.36
N SER A 268 -13.26 -9.41 4.86
CA SER A 268 -12.92 -10.64 4.12
C SER A 268 -14.14 -11.55 3.92
N SER A 269 -14.99 -11.67 4.96
CA SER A 269 -16.22 -12.47 4.85
C SER A 269 -17.20 -11.89 3.84
N SER A 270 -17.30 -10.56 3.71
CA SER A 270 -18.18 -9.93 2.72
C SER A 270 -17.69 -10.17 1.28
N VAL A 271 -16.37 -10.14 1.06
CA VAL A 271 -15.79 -10.51 -0.24
C VAL A 271 -16.15 -11.94 -0.60
N VAL A 272 -15.91 -12.90 0.32
CA VAL A 272 -16.18 -14.34 0.08
C VAL A 272 -17.67 -14.60 -0.13
N ALA A 273 -18.56 -13.98 0.65
CA ALA A 273 -19.99 -14.14 0.49
C ALA A 273 -20.49 -13.65 -0.88
N LEU A 274 -20.02 -12.47 -1.32
CA LEU A 274 -20.38 -11.95 -2.64
C LEU A 274 -19.73 -12.74 -3.78
N MET A 275 -18.51 -13.25 -3.63
CA MET A 275 -17.92 -14.18 -4.60
C MET A 275 -18.80 -15.40 -4.78
N ASN A 276 -19.32 -15.96 -3.68
CA ASN A 276 -20.16 -17.16 -3.70
C ASN A 276 -21.50 -16.97 -4.44
N GLU A 277 -21.98 -15.72 -4.58
CA GLU A 277 -23.15 -15.40 -5.43
C GLU A 277 -22.86 -15.64 -6.93
N PHE A 278 -21.59 -15.53 -7.37
CA PHE A 278 -21.20 -15.62 -8.78
C PHE A 278 -20.44 -16.91 -9.13
N GLN A 279 -19.72 -17.47 -8.17
CA GLN A 279 -18.87 -18.65 -8.37
C GLN A 279 -18.88 -19.52 -7.11
N SER A 280 -19.44 -20.72 -7.19
CA SER A 280 -19.51 -21.67 -6.08
C SER A 280 -19.02 -23.06 -6.55
N PRO A 281 -18.19 -23.77 -5.74
CA PRO A 281 -17.63 -23.36 -4.45
C PRO A 281 -16.47 -22.36 -4.56
N VAL A 282 -16.37 -21.44 -3.61
CA VAL A 282 -15.25 -20.50 -3.52
C VAL A 282 -14.05 -21.17 -2.85
N THR A 283 -12.85 -21.00 -3.40
CA THR A 283 -11.60 -21.37 -2.73
C THR A 283 -11.19 -20.27 -1.75
N THR A 284 -11.00 -20.62 -0.48
CA THR A 284 -10.61 -19.67 0.56
C THR A 284 -9.34 -20.12 1.28
N CYS A 285 -8.47 -19.17 1.61
CA CYS A 285 -7.21 -19.41 2.31
C CYS A 285 -7.12 -18.57 3.58
N SER A 286 -6.70 -19.21 4.68
CA SER A 286 -6.41 -18.54 5.95
C SER A 286 -5.13 -19.08 6.59
N ILE A 287 -4.59 -18.30 7.54
CA ILE A 287 -3.56 -18.77 8.43
C ILE A 287 -4.03 -18.65 9.89
N GLY A 288 -3.69 -19.63 10.69
CA GLY A 288 -3.77 -19.60 12.13
C GLY A 288 -2.38 -19.47 12.77
N PHE A 289 -2.37 -19.03 14.02
CA PHE A 289 -1.16 -19.00 14.86
C PHE A 289 -1.32 -19.95 16.04
N THR A 290 -0.22 -20.51 16.51
CA THR A 290 -0.23 -21.38 17.70
C THR A 290 -0.66 -20.64 18.98
N GLU A 291 -0.58 -19.32 18.99
CA GLU A 291 -0.98 -18.47 20.10
C GLU A 291 -2.47 -18.09 19.99
N ASN A 292 -3.31 -18.63 20.86
CA ASN A 292 -4.77 -18.45 20.86
C ASN A 292 -5.25 -16.97 20.83
N SER A 293 -4.44 -16.03 21.33
CA SER A 293 -4.81 -14.60 21.35
C SER A 293 -4.83 -13.95 19.96
N TYR A 294 -4.14 -14.53 19.00
CA TYR A 294 -4.01 -14.04 17.62
C TYR A 294 -4.75 -14.92 16.60
N ASP A 295 -5.37 -16.01 17.05
CA ASP A 295 -6.02 -16.98 16.18
C ASP A 295 -7.41 -16.51 15.73
N GLU A 296 -7.60 -16.32 14.43
CA GLU A 296 -8.87 -16.06 13.76
C GLU A 296 -9.32 -17.27 12.90
N ALA A 297 -8.55 -18.35 12.87
CA ALA A 297 -8.75 -19.48 11.98
C ALA A 297 -10.08 -20.21 12.26
N ASN A 298 -10.46 -20.39 13.53
CA ASN A 298 -11.72 -21.02 13.90
C ASN A 298 -12.93 -20.29 13.33
N ASP A 299 -12.87 -18.96 13.34
CA ASP A 299 -13.94 -18.10 12.83
C ASP A 299 -14.01 -18.16 11.29
N ALA A 300 -12.84 -18.15 10.63
CA ALA A 300 -12.74 -18.30 9.19
C ALA A 300 -13.29 -19.67 8.73
N ARG A 301 -12.89 -20.74 9.42
CA ARG A 301 -13.34 -22.11 9.13
C ARG A 301 -14.85 -22.25 9.29
N ALA A 302 -15.41 -21.73 10.38
CA ALA A 302 -16.86 -21.79 10.62
C ALA A 302 -17.66 -21.09 9.51
N PHE A 303 -17.18 -19.92 9.06
CA PHE A 303 -17.82 -19.19 7.96
C PHE A 303 -17.65 -19.89 6.62
N ALA A 304 -16.46 -20.38 6.29
CA ALA A 304 -16.20 -21.14 5.07
C ALA A 304 -17.11 -22.36 4.97
N ASN A 305 -17.26 -23.12 6.07
CA ASN A 305 -18.17 -24.27 6.13
C ASN A 305 -19.63 -23.89 5.87
N SER A 306 -20.08 -22.74 6.37
CA SER A 306 -21.47 -22.27 6.15
C SER A 306 -21.77 -21.94 4.70
N LEU A 307 -20.75 -21.66 3.88
CA LEU A 307 -20.84 -21.42 2.44
C LEU A 307 -20.46 -22.63 1.59
N SER A 308 -20.14 -23.78 2.19
CA SER A 308 -19.59 -24.95 1.49
C SER A 308 -18.34 -24.63 0.65
N ALA A 309 -17.54 -23.68 1.13
CA ALA A 309 -16.32 -23.23 0.47
C ALA A 309 -15.18 -24.27 0.61
N ASN A 310 -14.31 -24.34 -0.40
CA ASN A 310 -13.07 -25.10 -0.34
C ASN A 310 -12.05 -24.32 0.52
N HIS A 311 -11.98 -24.64 1.81
CA HIS A 311 -11.18 -23.88 2.77
C HIS A 311 -9.83 -24.53 3.06
N PHE A 312 -8.75 -23.79 2.78
CA PHE A 312 -7.38 -24.18 3.09
C PHE A 312 -6.85 -23.33 4.24
N GLU A 313 -6.54 -24.01 5.33
CA GLU A 313 -6.02 -23.39 6.54
C GLU A 313 -4.64 -23.94 6.87
N HIS A 314 -3.73 -23.08 7.26
CA HIS A 314 -2.40 -23.47 7.69
C HIS A 314 -2.03 -22.79 9.01
N ILE A 315 -1.63 -23.61 10.00
CA ILE A 315 -1.11 -23.09 11.27
C ILE A 315 0.36 -22.75 11.07
N VAL A 316 0.68 -21.48 11.14
CA VAL A 316 2.03 -20.96 10.95
C VAL A 316 2.71 -20.81 12.32
N GLN A 317 3.93 -21.32 12.41
CA GLN A 317 4.89 -20.94 13.45
C GLN A 317 5.86 -19.95 12.80
N PRO A 318 5.66 -18.63 12.95
CA PRO A 318 6.52 -17.67 12.27
C PRO A 318 7.93 -17.73 12.86
N ARG A 319 8.89 -18.20 12.08
CA ARG A 319 10.29 -17.95 12.36
C ARG A 319 10.64 -16.57 11.83
N ALA A 320 10.46 -15.56 12.69
CA ALA A 320 10.66 -14.17 12.28
C ALA A 320 12.09 -13.91 11.76
N ILE A 321 13.10 -14.57 12.35
CA ILE A 321 14.50 -14.44 11.97
C ILE A 321 14.74 -14.77 10.49
N ASP A 322 14.18 -15.88 10.00
CA ASP A 322 14.40 -16.35 8.62
C ASP A 322 13.73 -15.45 7.57
N LEU A 323 12.68 -14.73 7.98
CA LEU A 323 11.86 -13.94 7.08
C LEU A 323 12.27 -12.46 7.03
N ILE A 324 12.82 -11.90 8.11
CA ILE A 324 13.15 -10.46 8.20
C ILE A 324 14.08 -10.02 7.06
N SER A 325 15.16 -10.74 6.79
CA SER A 325 16.10 -10.42 5.71
C SER A 325 15.46 -10.58 4.32
N LYS A 326 14.63 -11.61 4.16
CA LYS A 326 13.89 -11.85 2.91
C LYS A 326 12.90 -10.72 2.63
N LEU A 327 12.14 -10.29 3.62
CA LEU A 327 11.24 -9.14 3.49
C LEU A 327 12.01 -7.85 3.18
N ALA A 328 13.14 -7.60 3.87
CA ALA A 328 13.98 -6.44 3.62
C ALA A 328 14.47 -6.38 2.16
N TRP A 329 14.73 -7.53 1.53
CA TRP A 329 15.08 -7.61 0.11
C TRP A 329 13.87 -7.32 -0.80
N HIS A 330 12.68 -7.89 -0.51
CA HIS A 330 11.49 -7.72 -1.34
C HIS A 330 10.92 -6.30 -1.27
N TYR A 331 11.06 -5.59 -0.13
CA TYR A 331 10.52 -4.24 0.02
C TYR A 331 11.41 -3.15 -0.57
N ASP A 332 12.69 -3.42 -0.90
CA ASP A 332 13.68 -2.50 -1.48
C ASP A 332 14.10 -1.32 -0.59
N GLU A 333 13.22 -0.85 0.24
CA GLU A 333 13.42 0.26 1.19
C GLU A 333 12.99 -0.18 2.59
N PRO A 334 13.41 0.52 3.65
CA PRO A 334 13.04 0.12 4.99
C PRO A 334 11.53 0.17 5.17
N PHE A 335 10.95 -0.92 5.66
CA PHE A 335 9.51 -1.09 5.88
C PHE A 335 9.28 -1.81 7.21
N ALA A 336 8.45 -1.25 8.10
CA ALA A 336 8.31 -1.74 9.47
C ALA A 336 6.88 -2.08 9.91
N ASP A 337 5.91 -2.21 9.00
CA ASP A 337 4.64 -2.83 9.36
C ASP A 337 4.85 -4.33 9.61
N SER A 338 4.76 -4.73 10.87
CA SER A 338 4.98 -6.13 11.28
C SER A 338 3.97 -7.11 10.70
N SER A 339 2.81 -6.63 10.24
CA SER A 339 1.81 -7.46 9.56
C SER A 339 2.25 -7.93 8.16
N ALA A 340 3.39 -7.45 7.65
CA ALA A 340 4.05 -8.01 6.47
C ALA A 340 4.39 -9.50 6.64
N ILE A 341 4.73 -9.94 7.85
CA ILE A 341 5.06 -11.33 8.16
C ILE A 341 3.85 -12.25 7.92
N PRO A 342 2.71 -12.07 8.60
CA PRO A 342 1.54 -12.91 8.34
C PRO A 342 1.02 -12.76 6.91
N THR A 343 1.11 -11.57 6.28
CA THR A 343 0.71 -11.39 4.88
C THR A 343 1.57 -12.23 3.93
N TYR A 344 2.87 -12.33 4.17
CA TYR A 344 3.76 -13.21 3.41
C TYR A 344 3.35 -14.69 3.55
N TYR A 345 3.07 -15.14 4.78
CA TYR A 345 2.72 -16.55 5.02
C TYR A 345 1.37 -16.92 4.42
N VAL A 346 0.33 -16.09 4.56
CA VAL A 346 -0.98 -16.39 3.94
C VAL A 346 -0.87 -16.40 2.41
N SER A 347 -0.04 -15.54 1.84
CA SER A 347 0.23 -15.52 0.39
C SER A 347 0.97 -16.77 -0.06
N LYS A 348 1.96 -17.25 0.71
CA LYS A 348 2.69 -18.48 0.45
C LYS A 348 1.78 -19.71 0.46
N VAL A 349 0.84 -19.78 1.41
CA VAL A 349 -0.14 -20.87 1.50
C VAL A 349 -1.12 -20.79 0.33
N ALA A 350 -1.68 -19.62 0.06
CA ALA A 350 -2.65 -19.42 -1.01
C ALA A 350 -2.06 -19.79 -2.38
N ARG A 351 -0.79 -19.47 -2.65
CA ARG A 351 -0.12 -19.78 -3.93
C ARG A 351 -0.04 -21.27 -4.23
N GLN A 352 -0.13 -22.14 -3.24
CA GLN A 352 -0.19 -23.59 -3.45
C GLN A 352 -1.50 -24.06 -4.10
N HIS A 353 -2.56 -23.25 -4.03
CA HIS A 353 -3.90 -23.60 -4.46
C HIS A 353 -4.43 -22.71 -5.58
N VAL A 354 -4.02 -21.42 -5.60
CA VAL A 354 -4.53 -20.41 -6.52
C VAL A 354 -3.41 -19.45 -6.97
N THR A 355 -3.63 -18.79 -8.11
CA THR A 355 -2.72 -17.76 -8.63
C THR A 355 -3.23 -16.35 -8.34
N VAL A 356 -4.55 -16.20 -8.16
CA VAL A 356 -5.23 -14.94 -7.86
C VAL A 356 -6.04 -15.08 -6.59
N VAL A 357 -6.04 -14.06 -5.73
CA VAL A 357 -6.91 -13.98 -4.55
C VAL A 357 -7.59 -12.63 -4.44
N LEU A 358 -8.83 -12.63 -3.95
CA LEU A 358 -9.51 -11.43 -3.54
C LEU A 358 -9.26 -11.18 -2.04
N SER A 359 -9.12 -9.91 -1.66
CA SER A 359 -8.81 -9.46 -0.30
C SER A 359 -9.81 -8.40 0.17
N GLY A 360 -10.03 -8.34 1.48
CA GLY A 360 -10.88 -7.34 2.15
C GLY A 360 -10.21 -6.00 2.46
N ASP A 361 -9.01 -5.73 1.92
CA ASP A 361 -8.29 -4.48 2.18
C ASP A 361 -9.07 -3.25 1.68
N GLY A 362 -8.97 -2.15 2.42
CA GLY A 362 -9.66 -0.88 2.13
C GLY A 362 -10.97 -0.67 2.90
N GLY A 363 -11.50 -1.70 3.57
CA GLY A 363 -12.75 -1.57 4.32
C GLY A 363 -12.66 -0.62 5.51
N ASP A 364 -11.52 -0.58 6.18
CA ASP A 364 -11.32 0.30 7.34
C ASP A 364 -11.14 1.76 6.96
N GLU A 365 -10.40 2.03 5.89
CA GLU A 365 -10.15 3.37 5.36
C GLU A 365 -11.44 3.98 4.83
N ASN A 366 -12.20 3.24 4.06
CA ASN A 366 -13.44 3.69 3.43
C ASN A 366 -14.55 3.96 4.46
N PHE A 367 -14.72 3.07 5.44
CA PHE A 367 -15.87 3.08 6.36
C PHE A 367 -15.51 3.46 7.79
N ALA A 368 -14.40 4.14 8.01
CA ALA A 368 -13.97 4.60 9.34
C ALA A 368 -13.86 3.45 10.38
N GLY A 369 -13.27 2.33 9.99
CA GLY A 369 -13.14 1.15 10.85
C GLY A 369 -12.08 1.28 11.94
N TYR A 370 -11.06 2.11 11.75
CA TYR A 370 -9.97 2.29 12.71
C TYR A 370 -10.38 3.05 13.96
N ARG A 371 -9.88 2.60 15.11
CA ARG A 371 -10.09 3.28 16.39
C ARG A 371 -9.59 4.74 16.39
N ARG A 372 -8.54 5.01 15.64
CA ARG A 372 -7.96 6.36 15.54
C ARG A 372 -8.96 7.39 15.00
N TYR A 373 -9.85 7.04 14.07
CA TYR A 373 -10.89 7.95 13.56
C TYR A 373 -11.85 8.42 14.66
N LYS A 374 -12.29 7.49 15.54
CA LYS A 374 -13.14 7.84 16.70
C LYS A 374 -12.44 8.81 17.64
N LEU A 375 -11.17 8.53 17.93
CA LEU A 375 -10.37 9.36 18.82
C LEU A 375 -10.17 10.75 18.22
N THR A 376 -9.85 10.84 16.94
CA THR A 376 -9.67 12.12 16.23
C THR A 376 -10.93 12.98 16.26
N LEU A 377 -12.11 12.40 16.00
CA LEU A 377 -13.38 13.15 16.08
C LEU A 377 -13.70 13.61 17.49
N TRP A 378 -13.44 12.77 18.49
CA TRP A 378 -13.61 13.16 19.88
C TRP A 378 -12.68 14.30 20.27
N GLU A 379 -11.41 14.22 19.90
CA GLU A 379 -10.43 15.28 20.11
C GLU A 379 -10.81 16.57 19.38
N ASP A 380 -11.34 16.47 18.16
CA ASP A 380 -11.76 17.64 17.37
C ASP A 380 -12.94 18.38 18.02
N ARG A 381 -13.91 17.64 18.55
CA ARG A 381 -15.00 18.22 19.34
C ARG A 381 -14.47 18.93 20.59
N LEU A 382 -13.49 18.36 21.28
CA LEU A 382 -12.85 19.02 22.42
C LEU A 382 -12.07 20.26 22.00
N ARG A 383 -11.37 20.20 20.87
CA ARG A 383 -10.63 21.36 20.32
C ARG A 383 -11.56 22.52 19.97
N SER A 384 -12.72 22.25 19.43
CA SER A 384 -13.70 23.28 19.08
C SER A 384 -14.33 23.94 20.33
N SER A 385 -14.38 23.22 21.45
CA SER A 385 -14.93 23.71 22.73
C SER A 385 -13.94 24.50 23.57
N VAL A 386 -12.61 24.42 23.29
CA VAL A 386 -11.56 25.07 24.10
C VAL A 386 -10.72 26.03 23.24
N PRO A 387 -10.62 27.32 23.59
CA PRO A 387 -9.83 28.29 22.84
C PRO A 387 -8.37 27.84 22.64
N SER A 388 -7.81 28.11 21.46
CA SER A 388 -6.46 27.67 21.08
C SER A 388 -5.36 28.21 22.01
N ALA A 389 -5.54 29.43 22.52
CA ALA A 389 -4.62 30.04 23.50
C ALA A 389 -4.56 29.23 24.80
N LEU A 390 -5.73 28.82 25.33
CA LEU A 390 -5.82 28.02 26.55
C LEU A 390 -5.24 26.61 26.34
N ARG A 391 -5.50 26.00 25.19
CA ARG A 391 -4.93 24.69 24.87
C ARG A 391 -3.39 24.73 24.83
N ARG A 392 -2.80 25.76 24.23
CA ARG A 392 -1.35 25.92 24.17
C ARG A 392 -0.74 26.31 25.52
N ALA A 393 -1.38 27.19 26.28
CA ALA A 393 -0.83 27.70 27.52
C ALA A 393 -1.00 26.73 28.71
N VAL A 394 -2.03 25.93 28.75
CA VAL A 394 -2.35 25.03 29.87
C VAL A 394 -2.21 23.57 29.52
N ILE A 395 -2.91 23.10 28.45
CA ILE A 395 -2.92 21.68 28.10
C ILE A 395 -1.55 21.23 27.56
N GLY A 396 -0.85 22.08 26.82
CA GLY A 396 0.48 21.80 26.29
C GLY A 396 1.51 21.47 27.37
N PRO A 397 1.79 22.38 28.30
CA PRO A 397 2.70 22.12 29.43
C PRO A 397 2.27 20.92 30.28
N LEU A 398 0.95 20.81 30.60
CA LEU A 398 0.42 19.66 31.33
C LEU A 398 0.73 18.33 30.60
N GLY A 399 0.55 18.27 29.28
CA GLY A 399 0.86 17.10 28.47
C GLY A 399 2.36 16.76 28.42
N GLN A 400 3.26 17.74 28.61
CA GLN A 400 4.69 17.50 28.70
C GLN A 400 5.07 16.87 30.04
N ILE A 401 4.54 17.41 31.13
CA ILE A 401 4.85 16.98 32.52
C ILE A 401 4.15 15.66 32.85
N TYR A 402 2.95 15.41 32.30
CA TYR A 402 2.14 14.23 32.61
C TYR A 402 2.94 12.92 32.37
N PRO A 403 3.03 12.01 33.37
CA PRO A 403 3.82 10.80 33.25
C PRO A 403 3.21 9.83 32.24
N LYS A 404 4.06 9.04 31.54
CA LYS A 404 3.61 7.96 30.65
C LYS A 404 3.31 6.70 31.49
N LEU A 405 2.08 6.60 32.00
CA LEU A 405 1.63 5.54 32.91
C LEU A 405 1.18 4.30 32.10
N GLY A 406 2.13 3.53 31.56
CA GLY A 406 1.83 2.32 30.77
C GLY A 406 1.08 1.23 31.55
N TRP A 407 1.32 1.14 32.86
CA TRP A 407 0.70 0.20 33.80
C TRP A 407 -0.67 0.63 34.33
N ALA A 408 -1.02 1.92 34.23
CA ALA A 408 -2.25 2.45 34.78
C ALA A 408 -3.49 2.09 33.92
N PRO A 409 -4.73 2.11 34.49
CA PRO A 409 -5.97 2.03 33.72
C PRO A 409 -6.02 3.05 32.58
N ARG A 410 -6.72 2.72 31.48
CA ARG A 410 -6.74 3.53 30.24
C ARG A 410 -7.11 5.00 30.45
N VAL A 411 -7.98 5.30 31.41
CA VAL A 411 -8.40 6.68 31.76
C VAL A 411 -7.25 7.56 32.23
N PHE A 412 -6.22 6.97 32.83
CA PHE A 412 -5.02 7.68 33.32
C PHE A 412 -3.88 7.72 32.28
N ARG A 413 -4.06 7.15 31.09
CA ARG A 413 -3.07 7.19 30.01
C ARG A 413 -3.24 8.43 29.11
N ALA A 414 -3.46 9.60 29.74
CA ALA A 414 -3.86 10.83 29.06
C ALA A 414 -2.73 11.58 28.35
N LYS A 415 -1.46 11.22 28.57
CA LYS A 415 -0.30 11.97 28.02
C LYS A 415 -0.41 12.25 26.53
N ASN A 416 -0.62 11.24 25.72
CA ASN A 416 -0.69 11.39 24.26
C ASN A 416 -1.90 12.24 23.85
N THR A 417 -3.04 12.06 24.49
CA THR A 417 -4.26 12.86 24.25
C THR A 417 -4.05 14.33 24.58
N LEU A 418 -3.43 14.64 25.74
CA LEU A 418 -3.13 16.02 26.12
C LEU A 418 -2.17 16.67 25.12
N GLN A 419 -1.14 15.93 24.70
CA GLN A 419 -0.19 16.39 23.70
C GLN A 419 -0.83 16.60 22.33
N SER A 420 -1.78 15.73 21.93
CA SER A 420 -2.57 15.89 20.71
C SER A 420 -3.48 17.10 20.77
N LEU A 421 -4.24 17.28 21.86
CA LEU A 421 -5.18 18.40 22.05
C LEU A 421 -4.51 19.79 22.03
N ALA A 422 -3.24 19.86 22.47
CA ALA A 422 -2.49 21.10 22.44
C ALA A 422 -2.10 21.57 21.03
N ARG A 423 -2.17 20.68 20.03
CA ARG A 423 -1.74 20.89 18.64
C ARG A 423 -2.93 21.20 17.72
N SER A 424 -2.63 21.52 16.45
CA SER A 424 -3.63 21.55 15.39
C SER A 424 -4.25 20.14 15.17
N PRO A 425 -5.43 20.01 14.53
CA PRO A 425 -6.02 18.71 14.27
C PRO A 425 -5.07 17.74 13.58
N ILE A 426 -4.40 18.18 12.51
CA ILE A 426 -3.50 17.33 11.74
C ILE A 426 -2.19 17.01 12.47
N ASP A 427 -1.62 17.97 13.21
CA ASP A 427 -0.41 17.73 14.01
C ASP A 427 -0.70 16.78 15.19
N GLY A 428 -1.90 16.89 15.77
CA GLY A 428 -2.37 15.94 16.79
C GLY A 428 -2.55 14.55 16.22
N TYR A 429 -3.11 14.44 15.02
CA TYR A 429 -3.25 13.18 14.30
C TYR A 429 -1.88 12.56 14.01
N PHE A 430 -0.96 13.33 13.40
CA PHE A 430 0.43 12.91 13.17
C PHE A 430 1.10 12.37 14.43
N TYR A 431 0.96 13.09 15.54
CA TYR A 431 1.54 12.68 16.83
C TYR A 431 0.97 11.34 17.32
N GLY A 432 -0.31 11.09 17.03
CA GLY A 432 -1.02 9.87 17.42
C GLY A 432 -0.67 8.64 16.59
N VAL A 433 -0.35 8.82 15.30
CA VAL A 433 -0.01 7.73 14.38
C VAL A 433 1.50 7.51 14.23
N SER A 434 2.32 8.48 14.64
CA SER A 434 3.78 8.40 14.50
C SER A 434 4.38 7.34 15.42
N CYS A 435 5.18 6.43 14.86
CA CYS A 435 5.97 5.46 15.61
C CYS A 435 7.02 6.17 16.50
N CYS A 436 7.77 7.08 15.90
CA CYS A 436 8.74 7.93 16.59
C CYS A 436 8.31 9.41 16.45
N PRO A 437 7.44 9.93 17.35
CA PRO A 437 7.09 11.35 17.33
C PRO A 437 8.32 12.23 17.54
N PRO A 438 8.29 13.55 17.17
CA PRO A 438 9.47 14.40 17.08
C PRO A 438 10.42 14.38 18.28
N PRO A 439 9.95 14.41 19.56
CA PRO A 439 10.87 14.34 20.68
C PRO A 439 11.63 13.01 20.78
N LEU A 440 10.97 11.90 20.45
CA LEU A 440 11.59 10.58 20.47
C LEU A 440 12.58 10.42 19.30
N LYS A 441 12.20 10.90 18.12
CA LYS A 441 13.05 10.88 16.93
C LYS A 441 14.34 11.68 17.13
N ARG A 442 14.28 12.81 17.84
CA ARG A 442 15.46 13.61 18.18
C ARG A 442 16.46 12.86 19.08
N GLU A 443 15.97 12.01 20.01
CA GLU A 443 16.84 11.17 20.83
C GLU A 443 17.39 9.96 20.03
N LEU A 444 16.63 9.46 19.06
CA LEU A 444 16.96 8.27 18.28
C LEU A 444 18.02 8.55 17.21
N LEU A 445 17.90 9.65 16.47
CA LEU A 445 18.82 10.00 15.39
C LEU A 445 20.14 10.56 15.95
N SER A 446 21.23 10.35 15.22
CA SER A 446 22.51 10.96 15.54
C SER A 446 22.47 12.48 15.39
N ALA A 447 23.42 13.17 16.04
CA ALA A 447 23.51 14.63 15.96
C ALA A 447 23.71 15.11 14.51
N ASP A 448 24.53 14.40 13.74
CA ASP A 448 24.84 14.73 12.33
C ASP A 448 23.60 14.61 11.44
N VAL A 449 22.83 13.52 11.58
CA VAL A 449 21.56 13.35 10.85
C VAL A 449 20.56 14.42 11.26
N TRP A 450 20.45 14.71 12.55
CA TRP A 450 19.54 15.75 13.02
C TRP A 450 19.90 17.14 12.49
N GLN A 451 21.18 17.46 12.42
CA GLN A 451 21.65 18.72 11.83
C GLN A 451 21.39 18.76 10.31
N ALA A 452 21.63 17.64 9.60
CA ALA A 452 21.40 17.54 8.15
C ALA A 452 19.92 17.68 7.77
N LEU A 453 18.96 17.35 8.66
CA LEU A 453 17.53 17.59 8.45
C LEU A 453 17.17 19.08 8.34
N ASN A 454 17.99 19.97 8.88
CA ASN A 454 17.84 21.44 8.75
C ASN A 454 16.40 21.93 9.01
N GLY A 455 15.76 21.40 10.04
CA GLY A 455 14.38 21.79 10.41
C GLY A 455 13.26 21.07 9.65
N TYR A 456 13.57 20.10 8.80
CA TYR A 456 12.57 19.27 8.14
C TYR A 456 11.60 18.61 9.15
N ASP A 457 10.29 18.74 8.90
CA ASP A 457 9.24 18.15 9.73
C ASP A 457 8.43 17.11 8.95
N SER A 458 8.54 15.85 9.34
CA SER A 458 7.77 14.76 8.74
C SER A 458 6.24 14.96 8.78
N ALA A 459 5.72 15.83 9.67
CA ALA A 459 4.29 16.16 9.70
C ALA A 459 3.83 16.91 8.43
N ASP A 460 4.75 17.54 7.68
CA ASP A 460 4.41 18.26 6.44
C ASP A 460 3.82 17.34 5.37
N VAL A 461 4.15 16.05 5.39
CA VAL A 461 3.53 15.04 4.51
C VAL A 461 2.02 14.99 4.73
N LEU A 462 1.58 14.90 5.99
CA LEU A 462 0.15 14.86 6.29
C LEU A 462 -0.52 16.23 6.12
N ARG A 463 0.15 17.33 6.49
CA ARG A 463 -0.34 18.71 6.30
C ARG A 463 -0.64 18.97 4.83
N TYR A 464 0.27 18.59 3.93
CA TYR A 464 0.11 18.72 2.49
C TYR A 464 -1.19 18.08 1.98
N HIS A 465 -1.51 16.86 2.40
CA HIS A 465 -2.74 16.20 2.00
C HIS A 465 -3.98 16.76 2.73
N TYR A 466 -3.85 17.09 4.02
CA TYR A 466 -4.94 17.66 4.81
C TYR A 466 -5.46 18.98 4.23
N ASP A 467 -4.56 19.83 3.72
CA ASP A 467 -4.92 21.12 3.12
C ASP A 467 -5.53 20.96 1.72
N ARG A 468 -5.26 19.84 1.05
CA ARG A 468 -5.83 19.51 -0.26
C ARG A 468 -7.17 18.79 -0.20
N ALA A 469 -7.54 18.25 0.94
CA ALA A 469 -8.83 17.61 1.15
C ALA A 469 -9.97 18.64 0.98
N LYS A 470 -10.70 18.52 -0.14
CA LYS A 470 -11.80 19.44 -0.49
C LYS A 470 -13.07 19.09 0.32
N THR A 471 -12.99 19.22 1.64
CA THR A 471 -14.12 18.99 2.54
C THR A 471 -13.91 19.71 3.86
N ALA A 472 -14.98 20.16 4.51
CA ALA A 472 -14.97 20.72 5.86
C ALA A 472 -15.18 19.62 6.93
N ASP A 473 -15.66 18.43 6.55
CA ASP A 473 -15.94 17.34 7.48
C ASP A 473 -14.64 16.74 8.07
N PRO A 474 -14.45 16.75 9.38
CA PRO A 474 -13.21 16.31 10.00
C PRO A 474 -12.87 14.83 9.73
N LEU A 475 -13.89 13.94 9.69
CA LEU A 475 -13.67 12.53 9.38
C LEU A 475 -13.18 12.34 7.96
N SER A 476 -13.88 12.93 7.00
CA SER A 476 -13.54 12.83 5.58
C SER A 476 -12.16 13.41 5.27
N ARG A 477 -11.75 14.51 5.95
CA ARG A 477 -10.38 15.05 5.82
C ARG A 477 -9.31 14.06 6.25
N ILE A 478 -9.50 13.38 7.38
CA ILE A 478 -8.54 12.39 7.87
C ILE A 478 -8.58 11.12 7.02
N GLN A 479 -9.76 10.70 6.54
CA GLN A 479 -9.86 9.58 5.60
C GLN A 479 -9.10 9.89 4.30
N TYR A 480 -9.23 11.12 3.77
CA TYR A 480 -8.46 11.56 2.60
C TYR A 480 -6.95 11.48 2.85
N VAL A 481 -6.46 11.98 3.99
CA VAL A 481 -5.04 11.89 4.38
C VAL A 481 -4.57 10.43 4.40
N ASP A 482 -5.33 9.55 5.08
CA ASP A 482 -4.97 8.13 5.16
C ASP A 482 -4.99 7.43 3.79
N MET A 483 -5.96 7.77 2.94
CA MET A 483 -6.04 7.23 1.57
C MET A 483 -4.88 7.69 0.67
N LYS A 484 -4.26 8.85 0.97
CA LYS A 484 -3.12 9.39 0.20
C LYS A 484 -1.76 9.01 0.79
N THR A 485 -1.71 8.48 2.00
CA THR A 485 -0.45 8.13 2.69
C THR A 485 -0.46 6.68 3.19
N TYR A 486 -1.12 6.41 4.30
CA TYR A 486 -1.13 5.11 4.97
C TYR A 486 -1.65 3.96 4.07
N LEU A 487 -2.78 4.18 3.37
CA LEU A 487 -3.32 3.16 2.46
C LEU A 487 -2.34 2.86 1.31
N VAL A 488 -1.78 3.91 0.70
CA VAL A 488 -0.91 3.80 -0.48
C VAL A 488 0.46 3.23 -0.15
N ASP A 489 1.12 3.78 0.86
CA ASP A 489 2.55 3.52 1.10
C ASP A 489 2.81 2.50 2.22
N ASP A 490 1.78 2.12 3.00
CA ASP A 490 1.85 1.02 3.97
C ASP A 490 1.01 -0.17 3.52
N ILE A 491 -0.32 -0.07 3.54
CA ILE A 491 -1.22 -1.21 3.33
C ILE A 491 -1.03 -1.84 1.96
N LEU A 492 -1.07 -1.05 0.87
CA LEU A 492 -0.98 -1.56 -0.49
C LEU A 492 0.44 -2.01 -0.85
N VAL A 493 1.48 -1.35 -0.34
CA VAL A 493 2.87 -1.81 -0.48
C VAL A 493 3.07 -3.15 0.21
N LYS A 494 2.58 -3.28 1.45
CA LYS A 494 2.64 -4.55 2.19
C LYS A 494 1.98 -5.68 1.41
N VAL A 495 0.75 -5.47 0.95
CA VAL A 495 0.00 -6.50 0.22
C VAL A 495 0.71 -6.89 -1.07
N ASP A 496 1.10 -5.91 -1.90
CA ASP A 496 1.79 -6.18 -3.18
C ASP A 496 3.12 -6.91 -2.97
N ARG A 497 4.00 -6.40 -2.07
CA ARG A 497 5.34 -6.98 -1.89
C ARG A 497 5.30 -8.37 -1.28
N ALA A 498 4.49 -8.58 -0.25
CA ALA A 498 4.38 -9.88 0.41
C ALA A 498 3.75 -10.95 -0.49
N SER A 499 2.73 -10.59 -1.28
CA SER A 499 2.08 -11.52 -2.19
C SER A 499 2.95 -11.83 -3.41
N MET A 500 3.59 -10.80 -4.00
CA MET A 500 4.45 -10.98 -5.16
C MET A 500 5.78 -11.69 -4.84
N ALA A 501 6.26 -11.62 -3.61
CA ALA A 501 7.33 -12.48 -3.14
C ALA A 501 7.01 -13.99 -3.25
N ASN A 502 5.75 -14.32 -3.47
CA ASN A 502 5.22 -15.67 -3.70
C ASN A 502 4.54 -15.82 -5.07
N SER A 503 4.69 -14.90 -5.99
CA SER A 503 4.03 -14.90 -7.32
C SER A 503 2.50 -15.07 -7.22
N LEU A 504 1.85 -14.37 -6.28
CA LEU A 504 0.41 -14.39 -6.04
C LEU A 504 -0.19 -13.02 -6.34
N GLU A 505 -1.21 -12.95 -7.19
CA GLU A 505 -1.94 -11.72 -7.43
C GLU A 505 -3.02 -11.47 -6.37
N VAL A 506 -3.04 -10.27 -5.79
CA VAL A 506 -4.10 -9.84 -4.87
C VAL A 506 -4.96 -8.75 -5.51
N ARG A 507 -6.28 -8.94 -5.46
CA ARG A 507 -7.31 -7.99 -5.93
C ARG A 507 -8.15 -7.51 -4.76
N CYS A 508 -8.35 -6.18 -4.63
CA CYS A 508 -9.07 -5.57 -3.52
C CYS A 508 -10.38 -4.92 -4.02
N PRO A 509 -11.54 -5.60 -3.94
CA PRO A 509 -12.81 -5.06 -4.41
C PRO A 509 -13.26 -3.79 -3.68
N LEU A 510 -13.01 -3.70 -2.37
CA LEU A 510 -13.34 -2.52 -1.56
C LEU A 510 -12.54 -1.26 -1.96
N LEU A 511 -11.48 -1.43 -2.75
CA LEU A 511 -10.69 -0.34 -3.34
C LEU A 511 -11.02 -0.10 -4.82
N ASP A 512 -12.18 -0.51 -5.28
CA ASP A 512 -12.71 -0.10 -6.58
C ASP A 512 -13.02 1.40 -6.56
N HIS A 513 -12.53 2.15 -7.57
CA HIS A 513 -12.68 3.60 -7.54
C HIS A 513 -14.13 4.08 -7.65
N LYS A 514 -15.00 3.37 -8.38
CA LYS A 514 -16.44 3.72 -8.45
C LYS A 514 -17.12 3.51 -7.10
N LEU A 515 -16.80 2.39 -6.45
CA LEU A 515 -17.26 2.12 -5.09
C LEU A 515 -16.73 3.18 -4.10
N MET A 516 -15.45 3.55 -4.18
CA MET A 516 -14.85 4.58 -3.32
C MET A 516 -15.47 5.96 -3.55
N GLU A 517 -15.71 6.34 -4.81
CA GLU A 517 -16.41 7.58 -5.18
C GLU A 517 -17.83 7.62 -4.60
N LEU A 518 -18.55 6.49 -4.63
CA LEU A 518 -19.87 6.36 -3.98
C LEU A 518 -19.75 6.50 -2.46
N ILE A 519 -18.80 5.79 -1.82
CA ILE A 519 -18.58 5.84 -0.37
C ILE A 519 -18.17 7.25 0.08
N ALA A 520 -17.37 7.97 -0.70
CA ALA A 520 -16.95 9.34 -0.39
C ALA A 520 -18.15 10.30 -0.25
N GLN A 521 -19.26 10.02 -0.93
CA GLN A 521 -20.50 10.82 -0.89
C GLN A 521 -21.39 10.50 0.33
N ILE A 522 -21.14 9.37 1.02
CA ILE A 522 -21.90 8.97 2.22
C ILE A 522 -21.58 9.91 3.38
N PRO A 523 -22.61 10.47 4.07
CA PRO A 523 -22.40 11.28 5.25
C PRO A 523 -21.54 10.58 6.32
N SER A 524 -20.60 11.29 6.92
CA SER A 524 -19.66 10.73 7.91
C SER A 524 -20.37 10.09 9.13
N GLY A 525 -21.54 10.62 9.51
CA GLY A 525 -22.39 10.07 10.56
C GLY A 525 -22.92 8.66 10.29
N LEU A 526 -23.04 8.26 9.02
CA LEU A 526 -23.39 6.89 8.63
C LEU A 526 -22.18 5.96 8.53
N LYS A 527 -20.97 6.49 8.32
CA LYS A 527 -19.73 5.69 8.37
C LYS A 527 -19.34 5.38 9.82
N LEU A 528 -19.39 6.41 10.68
CA LEU A 528 -19.10 6.31 12.11
C LEU A 528 -20.32 6.77 12.93
N HIS A 529 -21.19 5.82 13.30
CA HIS A 529 -22.44 6.08 14.01
C HIS A 529 -22.33 5.68 15.50
N HIS A 530 -22.60 6.60 16.43
CA HIS A 530 -22.52 6.37 17.89
C HIS A 530 -21.24 5.61 18.32
N SER A 531 -20.09 5.96 17.82
CA SER A 531 -18.80 5.27 18.05
C SER A 531 -18.68 3.87 17.40
N GLN A 532 -19.59 3.45 16.56
CA GLN A 532 -19.48 2.25 15.75
C GLN A 532 -18.97 2.61 14.36
N GLY A 533 -17.74 2.22 14.04
CA GLY A 533 -17.21 2.31 12.67
C GLY A 533 -17.82 1.25 11.76
N LYS A 534 -17.75 1.49 10.45
CA LYS A 534 -18.34 0.62 9.40
C LYS A 534 -19.87 0.46 9.55
N TYR A 535 -20.57 1.45 10.13
CA TYR A 535 -21.99 1.29 10.42
C TYR A 535 -22.82 0.97 9.17
N ILE A 536 -22.82 1.86 8.19
CA ILE A 536 -23.58 1.68 6.94
C ILE A 536 -23.13 0.43 6.16
N PHE A 537 -21.82 0.14 6.16
CA PHE A 537 -21.27 -1.05 5.51
C PHE A 537 -21.81 -2.34 6.15
N LYS A 538 -21.78 -2.43 7.49
CA LYS A 538 -22.36 -3.57 8.20
C LYS A 538 -23.85 -3.70 7.94
N LYS A 539 -24.57 -2.58 7.91
CA LYS A 539 -26.01 -2.55 7.65
C LYS A 539 -26.35 -3.00 6.23
N SER A 540 -25.61 -2.57 5.22
CA SER A 540 -25.79 -3.04 3.84
C SER A 540 -25.56 -4.54 3.68
N LEU A 541 -24.75 -5.14 4.56
CA LEU A 541 -24.39 -6.56 4.52
C LEU A 541 -25.34 -7.45 5.37
N GLU A 542 -26.36 -6.93 6.04
CA GLU A 542 -27.28 -7.73 6.85
C GLU A 542 -28.02 -8.81 6.05
N LYS A 543 -28.22 -8.61 4.75
CA LYS A 543 -28.82 -9.59 3.83
C LYS A 543 -27.82 -10.64 3.30
N VAL A 544 -26.53 -10.43 3.52
CA VAL A 544 -25.43 -11.22 2.92
C VAL A 544 -24.65 -11.99 3.98
N LEU A 545 -24.45 -11.39 5.16
CA LEU A 545 -23.65 -11.96 6.23
C LEU A 545 -24.49 -12.27 7.47
N PRO A 546 -24.21 -13.39 8.17
CA PRO A 546 -24.87 -13.72 9.43
C PRO A 546 -24.48 -12.73 10.54
N SER A 547 -25.46 -12.44 11.43
CA SER A 547 -25.33 -11.49 12.54
C SER A 547 -24.07 -11.67 13.42
N PRO A 548 -23.60 -12.90 13.73
CA PRO A 548 -22.37 -13.08 14.50
C PRO A 548 -21.13 -12.46 13.86
N ILE A 549 -21.02 -12.46 12.53
CA ILE A 549 -19.89 -11.83 11.81
C ILE A 549 -20.01 -10.30 11.86
N LEU A 550 -21.22 -9.77 11.65
CA LEU A 550 -21.49 -8.33 11.71
C LEU A 550 -21.24 -7.73 13.10
N ALA A 551 -21.47 -8.52 14.16
CA ALA A 551 -21.26 -8.09 15.55
C ALA A 551 -19.77 -8.10 15.97
N ARG A 552 -18.88 -8.72 15.20
CA ARG A 552 -17.45 -8.85 15.56
C ARG A 552 -16.76 -7.51 15.69
N LYS A 553 -15.90 -7.44 16.70
CA LYS A 553 -14.96 -6.35 16.87
C LYS A 553 -13.74 -6.59 15.95
N LYS A 554 -13.25 -5.51 15.34
CA LYS A 554 -12.02 -5.58 14.57
C LYS A 554 -10.88 -6.10 15.45
N LYS A 555 -10.21 -7.13 14.97
CA LYS A 555 -8.86 -7.54 15.38
C LYS A 555 -7.86 -7.07 14.32
N GLY A 556 -6.64 -6.75 14.72
CA GLY A 556 -5.56 -6.45 13.77
C GLY A 556 -4.83 -7.74 13.40
N PHE A 557 -4.29 -7.80 12.19
CA PHE A 557 -3.39 -8.87 11.75
C PHE A 557 -1.99 -8.62 12.35
N ALA A 558 -1.92 -8.65 13.69
CA ALA A 558 -0.74 -8.30 14.46
C ALA A 558 0.06 -9.53 14.88
N VAL A 559 1.35 -9.33 15.10
CA VAL A 559 2.29 -10.33 15.64
C VAL A 559 2.87 -9.85 16.98
N PRO A 560 3.25 -10.75 17.87
CA PRO A 560 3.70 -10.43 19.23
C PRO A 560 5.16 -9.93 19.26
N VAL A 561 5.45 -8.82 18.59
CA VAL A 561 6.81 -8.26 18.46
C VAL A 561 7.46 -8.00 19.82
N ALA A 562 6.68 -7.58 20.83
CA ALA A 562 7.19 -7.31 22.17
C ALA A 562 7.72 -8.59 22.85
N GLU A 563 6.99 -9.68 22.67
CA GLU A 563 7.37 -11.00 23.18
C GLU A 563 8.56 -11.55 22.41
N TRP A 564 8.58 -11.40 21.08
CA TRP A 564 9.71 -11.83 20.26
C TRP A 564 11.03 -11.19 20.66
N PHE A 565 11.06 -9.90 20.97
CA PHE A 565 12.29 -9.23 21.47
C PHE A 565 12.77 -9.75 22.83
N ARG A 566 11.90 -10.38 23.62
CA ARG A 566 12.26 -10.98 24.91
C ARG A 566 12.60 -12.46 24.81
N ALA A 567 12.26 -13.11 23.69
CA ALA A 567 12.41 -14.54 23.47
C ALA A 567 13.15 -14.82 22.14
N GLU A 568 12.42 -15.17 21.08
CA GLU A 568 12.94 -15.69 19.81
C GLU A 568 13.92 -14.74 19.11
N LEU A 569 13.62 -13.46 19.06
CA LEU A 569 14.46 -12.44 18.41
C LEU A 569 15.51 -11.82 19.32
N LYS A 570 15.60 -12.20 20.58
CA LYS A 570 16.42 -11.49 21.57
C LYS A 570 17.89 -11.37 21.15
N GLU A 571 18.53 -12.49 20.81
CA GLU A 571 19.96 -12.50 20.45
C GLU A 571 20.21 -11.82 19.11
N PHE A 572 19.41 -12.16 18.10
CA PHE A 572 19.49 -11.54 16.77
C PHE A 572 19.31 -10.02 16.82
N ALA A 573 18.29 -9.57 17.55
CA ALA A 573 18.00 -8.14 17.67
C ALA A 573 19.07 -7.42 18.51
N TYR A 574 19.58 -8.02 19.58
CA TYR A 574 20.69 -7.45 20.36
C TYR A 574 21.92 -7.25 19.48
N GLU A 575 22.31 -8.25 18.74
CA GLU A 575 23.44 -8.18 17.81
C GLU A 575 23.22 -7.06 16.77
N ALA A 576 22.07 -7.07 16.11
CA ALA A 576 21.76 -6.07 15.09
C ALA A 576 21.64 -4.65 15.64
N LEU A 577 20.94 -4.45 16.76
CA LEU A 577 20.60 -3.13 17.30
C LEU A 577 21.76 -2.50 18.08
N ILE A 578 22.49 -3.29 18.86
CA ILE A 578 23.42 -2.81 19.87
C ILE A 578 24.88 -3.08 19.51
N CYS A 579 25.20 -4.32 19.05
CA CYS A 579 26.59 -4.68 18.76
C CYS A 579 27.10 -4.07 17.45
N ARG A 580 26.23 -3.89 16.45
CA ARG A 580 26.59 -3.27 15.16
C ARG A 580 26.26 -1.78 15.21
N PRO A 581 27.26 -0.87 15.25
CA PRO A 581 26.98 0.57 15.23
C PRO A 581 26.41 1.00 13.89
N ASP A 582 25.63 2.08 13.91
CA ASP A 582 25.10 2.76 12.73
C ASP A 582 25.22 4.27 12.92
N GLU A 583 25.87 4.95 11.99
CA GLU A 583 26.16 6.38 12.05
C GLU A 583 24.91 7.28 12.10
N ALA A 584 23.79 6.78 11.55
CA ALA A 584 22.53 7.52 11.57
C ALA A 584 21.82 7.49 12.93
N LEU A 585 22.24 6.63 13.85
CA LEU A 585 21.50 6.34 15.09
C LEU A 585 22.31 6.61 16.36
N ASN A 586 21.62 7.04 17.41
CA ASN A 586 22.21 7.25 18.75
C ASN A 586 22.25 5.91 19.51
N ARG A 587 23.42 5.28 19.53
CA ARG A 587 23.63 3.99 20.19
C ARG A 587 23.32 4.03 21.70
N THR A 588 23.71 5.09 22.41
CA THR A 588 23.47 5.21 23.86
C THR A 588 21.98 5.22 24.16
N PHE A 589 21.20 5.94 23.37
CA PHE A 589 19.74 5.96 23.48
C PHE A 589 19.14 4.57 23.20
N LEU A 590 19.58 3.89 22.13
CA LEU A 590 19.10 2.55 21.78
C LEU A 590 19.40 1.52 22.87
N THR A 591 20.61 1.52 23.43
CA THR A 591 20.97 0.63 24.54
C THR A 591 20.07 0.83 25.75
N ARG A 592 19.80 2.09 26.13
CA ARG A 592 18.86 2.40 27.22
C ARG A 592 17.44 1.89 26.93
N CYS A 593 16.94 2.05 25.70
CA CYS A 593 15.61 1.58 25.32
C CYS A 593 15.53 0.05 25.30
N TRP A 594 16.57 -0.63 24.82
CA TRP A 594 16.69 -2.08 24.85
C TRP A 594 16.63 -2.62 26.28
N ASP A 595 17.45 -2.07 27.20
CA ASP A 595 17.50 -2.50 28.60
C ASP A 595 16.15 -2.31 29.31
N GLN A 596 15.50 -1.16 29.09
CA GLN A 596 14.17 -0.91 29.64
C GLN A 596 13.12 -1.89 29.10
N HIS A 597 13.20 -2.23 27.82
CA HIS A 597 12.30 -3.20 27.21
C HIS A 597 12.50 -4.59 27.78
N GLN A 598 13.75 -5.06 27.88
CA GLN A 598 14.10 -6.38 28.43
C GLN A 598 13.67 -6.53 29.89
N ARG A 599 13.79 -5.47 30.70
CA ARG A 599 13.38 -5.44 32.11
C ARG A 599 11.87 -5.24 32.30
N GLY A 600 11.07 -5.11 31.23
CA GLY A 600 9.63 -4.85 31.30
C GLY A 600 9.26 -3.47 31.87
N GLN A 601 10.21 -2.56 32.02
CA GLN A 601 9.98 -1.21 32.55
C GLN A 601 9.19 -0.33 31.61
N ARG A 602 9.42 -0.52 30.30
CA ARG A 602 8.70 0.21 29.24
C ARG A 602 8.68 -0.64 27.98
N ASP A 603 7.53 -0.64 27.30
CA ASP A 603 7.42 -1.25 25.99
C ASP A 603 8.00 -0.30 24.92
N TRP A 604 9.07 -0.74 24.27
CA TRP A 604 9.76 -0.06 23.19
C TRP A 604 9.67 -0.84 21.86
N SER A 605 8.85 -1.89 21.82
CA SER A 605 8.82 -2.85 20.69
C SER A 605 8.61 -2.17 19.34
N ALA A 606 7.68 -1.22 19.22
CA ALA A 606 7.42 -0.54 17.95
C ALA A 606 8.66 0.21 17.42
N MET A 607 9.34 0.99 18.27
CA MET A 607 10.53 1.74 17.89
C MET A 607 11.72 0.80 17.60
N LEU A 608 11.94 -0.21 18.46
CA LEU A 608 13.01 -1.19 18.27
C LEU A 608 12.81 -1.99 16.98
N TRP A 609 11.55 -2.30 16.64
CA TRP A 609 11.19 -2.96 15.38
C TRP A 609 11.53 -2.10 14.17
N CYS A 610 11.17 -0.79 14.19
CA CYS A 610 11.58 0.12 13.13
C CYS A 610 13.10 0.15 12.94
N VAL A 611 13.86 0.24 14.05
CA VAL A 611 15.32 0.24 13.96
C VAL A 611 15.86 -1.08 13.45
N LEU A 612 15.30 -2.21 13.88
CA LEU A 612 15.71 -3.55 13.42
C LEU A 612 15.50 -3.68 11.90
N MET A 613 14.32 -3.33 11.39
CA MET A 613 14.00 -3.40 9.97
C MET A 613 14.88 -2.46 9.13
N PHE A 614 15.17 -1.25 9.61
CA PHE A 614 16.10 -0.33 8.96
C PHE A 614 17.51 -0.91 8.87
N LYS A 615 18.03 -1.44 9.96
CA LYS A 615 19.40 -1.98 9.99
C LYS A 615 19.52 -3.26 9.17
N THR A 616 18.51 -4.13 9.20
CA THR A 616 18.47 -5.33 8.35
C THR A 616 18.42 -4.96 6.89
N TRP A 617 17.59 -3.99 6.50
CA TRP A 617 17.56 -3.48 5.14
C TRP A 617 18.94 -2.96 4.71
N ARG A 618 19.62 -2.15 5.54
CA ARG A 618 20.99 -1.67 5.22
C ARG A 618 21.98 -2.80 4.98
N GLU A 619 21.94 -3.87 5.79
CA GLU A 619 22.83 -5.03 5.61
C GLU A 619 22.52 -5.79 4.31
N VAL A 620 21.24 -5.99 4.00
CA VAL A 620 20.81 -6.63 2.74
C VAL A 620 21.27 -5.81 1.52
N GLN A 621 21.16 -4.47 1.59
CA GLN A 621 21.58 -3.59 0.48
C GLN A 621 23.10 -3.50 0.30
N LYS A 622 23.90 -3.77 1.33
CA LYS A 622 25.36 -3.87 1.21
C LYS A 622 25.78 -5.18 0.56
N ALA A 623 25.02 -6.24 0.74
CA ALA A 623 25.32 -7.57 0.19
C ALA A 623 24.82 -7.73 -1.26
N ALA A 624 23.85 -6.91 -1.71
CA ALA A 624 23.31 -6.85 -3.08
C ALA A 624 24.06 -5.80 -3.94
#